data_b82b7e368391f3467e5a44a30d2170aa
#
_entry.id   b82b7e368391f3467e5a44a30d2170aa
#
_cell.length_a   1.000
_cell.length_b   1.000
_cell.length_c   1.000
_cell.angle_alpha   90.00
_cell.angle_beta   90.00
_cell.angle_gamma   90.00
#
_symmetry.space_group_name_H-M   'P 1'
#
loop_
_entity.id
_entity.type
_entity.pdbx_description
1 polymer ?
#
loop_
_entity_poly.entity_id
_entity_poly.type
_entity_poly.pdbx_seq_one_letter_code
_entity_poly.pdbx_strand_id
1 'polypeptide(L)'
;MLPSRTVKNKTINHPLNECDEFLKRCVHLTQPQQDLNCILDKTINGDFWQVCQFLPHQSMDLIIADPPYNLTKSFNGTVFSKKKDNEYEEYTRQWLNAVQPLLKETGSIYVCCDWESSLIIGRVLGEFFKVRNRITWQREKGRGAKANWKNGLEDIWFATKSDNYTFNLEAVKVRKKVIAPYRVDGKPKDWIETDKGKYRDTCPSNFWDDITIPFWSMAENTAHPTQKSEKLIAKLILASSCE
;
A
#
# COMPACT_ATOMS: atom_id res chain seq x y z
N MET A 1 -5.38 26.08 -22.02
CA MET A 1 -6.76 25.94 -21.51
C MET A 1 -6.94 24.50 -21.02
N LEU A 2 -7.18 24.28 -19.75
CA LEU A 2 -7.57 22.97 -19.23
C LEU A 2 -8.97 22.64 -19.75
N PRO A 3 -9.27 21.40 -20.20
CA PRO A 3 -10.59 21.05 -20.68
C PRO A 3 -11.63 21.25 -19.57
N SER A 4 -12.79 21.81 -19.93
CA SER A 4 -13.90 21.99 -18.99
C SER A 4 -14.30 20.65 -18.38
N ARG A 5 -14.24 20.56 -17.06
CA ARG A 5 -14.63 19.35 -16.31
C ARG A 5 -16.13 19.11 -16.50
N THR A 6 -16.49 17.89 -16.87
CA THR A 6 -17.89 17.48 -16.73
C THR A 6 -18.24 17.44 -15.24
N VAL A 7 -19.49 17.73 -14.88
CA VAL A 7 -20.00 17.71 -13.48
C VAL A 7 -19.69 16.38 -12.75
N LYS A 8 -19.43 15.30 -13.48
CA LYS A 8 -19.12 13.97 -12.95
C LYS A 8 -17.62 13.73 -12.68
N ASN A 9 -16.73 14.55 -13.24
CA ASN A 9 -15.28 14.36 -13.04
C ASN A 9 -14.85 15.04 -11.74
N LYS A 10 -14.48 14.22 -10.75
CA LYS A 10 -14.04 14.63 -9.42
C LYS A 10 -12.51 14.61 -9.24
N THR A 11 -11.75 14.33 -10.30
CA THR A 11 -10.29 14.28 -10.21
C THR A 11 -9.73 15.55 -9.57
N ILE A 12 -8.99 15.36 -8.48
CA ILE A 12 -8.27 16.44 -7.79
C ILE A 12 -7.17 16.92 -8.74
N ASN A 13 -7.16 18.21 -9.01
CA ASN A 13 -6.16 18.84 -9.86
C ASN A 13 -5.93 20.26 -9.35
N HIS A 14 -4.74 20.51 -8.85
CA HIS A 14 -4.36 21.82 -8.34
C HIS A 14 -3.59 22.61 -9.41
N PRO A 15 -3.80 23.93 -9.51
CA PRO A 15 -2.93 24.80 -10.28
C PRO A 15 -1.48 24.75 -9.77
N LEU A 16 -0.52 25.02 -10.64
CA LEU A 16 0.91 24.95 -10.27
C LEU A 16 1.29 25.81 -9.07
N ASN A 17 0.69 27.01 -8.97
CA ASN A 17 0.92 27.89 -7.82
C ASN A 17 0.43 27.30 -6.49
N GLU A 18 -0.67 26.54 -6.49
CA GLU A 18 -1.12 25.82 -5.28
C GLU A 18 -0.19 24.66 -4.97
N CYS A 19 0.35 23.96 -5.98
CA CYS A 19 1.34 22.90 -5.78
C CYS A 19 2.59 23.43 -5.09
N ASP A 20 3.07 24.62 -5.47
CA ASP A 20 4.22 25.27 -4.83
C ASP A 20 3.94 25.60 -3.35
N GLU A 21 2.73 26.02 -3.01
CA GLU A 21 2.33 26.25 -1.61
C GLU A 21 2.27 24.94 -0.80
N PHE A 22 1.83 23.83 -1.40
CA PHE A 22 1.89 22.53 -0.72
C PHE A 22 3.32 22.06 -0.51
N LEU A 23 4.20 22.22 -1.49
CA LEU A 23 5.61 21.86 -1.36
C LEU A 23 6.31 22.64 -0.24
N LYS A 24 5.99 23.91 -0.04
CA LYS A 24 6.52 24.74 1.08
C LYS A 24 6.10 24.20 2.46
N ARG A 25 5.00 23.47 2.55
CA ARG A 25 4.55 22.85 3.82
C ARG A 25 5.25 21.51 4.11
N CYS A 26 5.90 20.92 3.13
CA CYS A 26 6.66 19.70 3.33
C CYS A 26 7.91 19.97 4.17
N VAL A 27 8.27 19.00 5.00
CA VAL A 27 9.54 19.02 5.73
C VAL A 27 10.66 18.58 4.80
N HIS A 28 11.76 19.31 4.81
CA HIS A 28 13.00 18.94 4.14
C HIS A 28 14.05 18.63 5.19
N LEU A 29 14.41 17.36 5.32
CA LEU A 29 15.43 16.94 6.27
C LEU A 29 16.82 17.25 5.71
N THR A 30 17.65 17.96 6.48
CA THR A 30 19.01 18.33 6.11
C THR A 30 20.06 17.69 7.03
N GLN A 31 19.62 17.06 8.11
CA GLN A 31 20.47 16.40 9.09
C GLN A 31 19.68 15.31 9.85
N PRO A 32 20.36 14.34 10.49
CA PRO A 32 19.72 13.31 11.29
C PRO A 32 18.80 13.88 12.37
N GLN A 33 17.60 13.33 12.48
CA GLN A 33 16.61 13.70 13.48
C GLN A 33 16.67 12.72 14.65
N GLN A 34 16.64 13.26 15.86
CA GLN A 34 16.53 12.45 17.09
C GLN A 34 15.14 12.62 17.73
N ASP A 35 14.46 13.74 17.48
CA ASP A 35 13.12 14.02 17.99
C ASP A 35 12.07 13.65 16.95
N LEU A 36 11.22 12.66 17.29
CA LEU A 36 10.10 12.24 16.46
C LEU A 36 9.08 13.36 16.19
N ASN A 37 8.91 14.31 17.11
CA ASN A 37 7.97 15.40 16.95
C ASN A 37 8.25 16.27 15.72
N CYS A 38 9.51 16.28 15.24
CA CYS A 38 9.88 16.99 14.02
C CYS A 38 9.33 16.34 12.74
N ILE A 39 8.94 15.07 12.79
CA ILE A 39 8.52 14.29 11.64
C ILE A 39 7.11 13.68 11.77
N LEU A 40 6.53 13.65 12.98
CA LEU A 40 5.17 13.17 13.20
C LEU A 40 4.16 14.06 12.47
N ASP A 41 3.18 13.43 11.82
CA ASP A 41 2.13 14.08 11.03
C ASP A 41 2.67 15.02 9.93
N LYS A 42 3.86 14.72 9.41
CA LYS A 42 4.51 15.53 8.37
C LYS A 42 4.64 14.75 7.07
N THR A 43 4.54 15.50 5.98
CA THR A 43 5.00 15.05 4.66
C THR A 43 6.46 15.48 4.49
N ILE A 44 7.34 14.51 4.31
CA ILE A 44 8.76 14.76 4.05
C ILE A 44 8.98 14.71 2.54
N ASN A 45 9.52 15.78 1.99
CA ASN A 45 9.93 15.85 0.59
C ASN A 45 11.46 15.82 0.51
N GLY A 46 12.01 14.83 -0.17
CA GLY A 46 13.45 14.66 -0.34
C GLY A 46 13.82 13.39 -1.08
N ASP A 47 15.09 13.25 -1.37
CA ASP A 47 15.62 12.00 -1.92
C ASP A 47 15.51 10.88 -0.88
N PHE A 48 14.97 9.74 -1.32
CA PHE A 48 14.71 8.59 -0.45
C PHE A 48 15.95 8.14 0.34
N TRP A 49 17.11 8.06 -0.33
CA TRP A 49 18.34 7.56 0.29
C TRP A 49 18.85 8.49 1.39
N GLN A 50 18.75 9.80 1.15
CA GLN A 50 19.09 10.82 2.14
C GLN A 50 18.10 10.81 3.31
N VAL A 51 16.79 10.79 3.01
CA VAL A 51 15.74 10.82 4.04
C VAL A 51 15.88 9.62 4.97
N CYS A 52 16.11 8.41 4.47
CA CYS A 52 16.29 7.23 5.32
C CYS A 52 17.46 7.36 6.31
N GLN A 53 18.56 8.02 5.91
CA GLN A 53 19.71 8.25 6.79
C GLN A 53 19.42 9.26 7.91
N PHE A 54 18.43 10.13 7.71
CA PHE A 54 18.08 11.19 8.67
C PHE A 54 16.95 10.80 9.61
N LEU A 55 16.24 9.71 9.34
CA LEU A 55 15.17 9.23 10.19
C LEU A 55 15.72 8.44 11.38
N PRO A 56 15.09 8.57 12.58
CA PRO A 56 15.53 7.82 13.76
C PRO A 56 15.30 6.32 13.58
N HIS A 57 16.26 5.52 14.04
CA HIS A 57 16.12 4.08 14.07
C HIS A 57 15.00 3.63 15.02
N GLN A 58 14.39 2.49 14.76
CA GLN A 58 13.34 1.86 15.58
C GLN A 58 12.20 2.83 15.97
N SER A 59 11.83 3.71 15.03
CA SER A 59 10.82 4.74 15.26
C SER A 59 9.49 4.44 14.56
N MET A 60 9.49 3.61 13.51
CA MET A 60 8.32 3.34 12.71
C MET A 60 7.61 2.05 13.17
N ASP A 61 6.31 2.13 13.44
CA ASP A 61 5.46 0.97 13.72
C ASP A 61 5.06 0.26 12.43
N LEU A 62 4.90 1.02 11.36
CA LEU A 62 4.44 0.55 10.07
C LEU A 62 5.17 1.26 8.94
N ILE A 63 5.66 0.48 7.98
CA ILE A 63 6.17 0.98 6.70
C ILE A 63 5.27 0.45 5.58
N ILE A 64 4.75 1.33 4.73
CA ILE A 64 4.05 0.98 3.50
C ILE A 64 4.90 1.52 2.35
N ALA A 65 5.54 0.62 1.62
CA ALA A 65 6.42 0.95 0.53
C ALA A 65 5.75 0.68 -0.83
N ASP A 66 5.83 1.68 -1.72
CA ASP A 66 5.41 1.55 -3.13
C ASP A 66 6.61 1.92 -4.03
N PRO A 67 7.63 1.03 -4.09
CA PRO A 67 8.86 1.30 -4.83
C PRO A 67 8.60 1.31 -6.34
N PRO A 68 9.50 1.89 -7.16
CA PRO A 68 9.44 1.74 -8.61
C PRO A 68 9.42 0.26 -9.00
N TYR A 69 8.38 -0.16 -9.74
CA TYR A 69 8.28 -1.49 -10.29
C TYR A 69 9.26 -1.66 -11.44
N ASN A 70 9.75 -2.86 -11.67
CA ASN A 70 10.71 -3.15 -12.74
C ASN A 70 10.04 -3.15 -14.13
N LEU A 71 9.48 -2.02 -14.50
CA LEU A 71 8.73 -1.82 -15.74
C LEU A 71 9.34 -0.68 -16.57
N THR A 72 9.30 -0.81 -17.89
CA THR A 72 9.57 0.33 -18.77
C THR A 72 8.35 1.24 -18.80
N LYS A 73 8.45 2.44 -18.22
CA LYS A 73 7.40 3.46 -18.19
C LYS A 73 7.96 4.86 -18.33
N SER A 74 7.19 5.74 -18.95
CA SER A 74 7.47 7.17 -18.97
C SER A 74 6.53 7.91 -18.02
N PHE A 75 7.09 8.75 -17.14
CA PHE A 75 6.36 9.64 -16.24
C PHE A 75 6.91 11.06 -16.38
N ASN A 76 6.06 12.01 -16.73
CA ASN A 76 6.43 13.44 -16.81
C ASN A 76 7.72 13.72 -17.57
N GLY A 77 7.94 12.99 -18.68
CA GLY A 77 9.16 13.12 -19.50
C GLY A 77 10.36 12.30 -19.03
N THR A 78 10.32 11.69 -17.86
CA THR A 78 11.36 10.77 -17.37
C THR A 78 11.02 9.34 -17.79
N VAL A 79 11.95 8.66 -18.44
CA VAL A 79 11.81 7.26 -18.84
C VAL A 79 12.47 6.36 -17.81
N PHE A 80 11.67 5.51 -17.18
CA PHE A 80 12.16 4.40 -16.35
C PHE A 80 12.27 3.18 -17.24
N SER A 81 13.46 2.63 -17.36
CA SER A 81 13.74 1.42 -18.14
C SER A 81 13.74 0.20 -17.25
N LYS A 82 13.16 -0.90 -17.73
CA LYS A 82 13.24 -2.20 -17.04
C LYS A 82 14.72 -2.60 -16.90
N LYS A 83 15.13 -2.91 -15.68
CA LYS A 83 16.44 -3.42 -15.31
C LYS A 83 16.50 -4.93 -15.53
N LYS A 84 17.70 -5.50 -15.63
CA LYS A 84 17.87 -6.95 -15.50
C LYS A 84 17.47 -7.41 -14.10
N ASP A 85 17.04 -8.66 -13.96
CA ASP A 85 16.52 -9.18 -12.69
C ASP A 85 17.55 -9.07 -11.55
N ASN A 86 18.81 -9.37 -11.81
CA ASN A 86 19.88 -9.22 -10.82
C ASN A 86 20.15 -7.76 -10.40
N GLU A 87 20.01 -6.80 -11.32
CA GLU A 87 20.15 -5.38 -11.00
C GLU A 87 18.96 -4.87 -10.19
N TYR A 88 17.75 -5.34 -10.50
CA TYR A 88 16.56 -4.99 -9.74
C TYR A 88 16.55 -5.66 -8.36
N GLU A 89 17.06 -6.88 -8.27
CA GLU A 89 17.30 -7.57 -7.00
C GLU A 89 18.24 -6.79 -6.09
N GLU A 90 19.38 -6.35 -6.63
CA GLU A 90 20.35 -5.55 -5.88
C GLU A 90 19.77 -4.20 -5.44
N TYR A 91 19.05 -3.51 -6.34
CA TYR A 91 18.30 -2.31 -5.99
C TYR A 91 17.31 -2.56 -4.86
N THR A 92 16.58 -3.69 -4.91
CA THR A 92 15.61 -4.07 -3.89
C THR A 92 16.30 -4.33 -2.55
N ARG A 93 17.44 -5.01 -2.56
CA ARG A 93 18.26 -5.26 -1.36
C ARG A 93 18.74 -3.97 -0.72
N GLN A 94 19.20 -3.04 -1.53
CA GLN A 94 19.70 -1.75 -1.05
C GLN A 94 18.61 -0.94 -0.32
N TRP A 95 17.44 -0.75 -0.91
CA TRP A 95 16.41 0.04 -0.26
C TRP A 95 15.80 -0.68 0.96
N LEU A 96 15.69 -2.02 0.95
CA LEU A 96 15.28 -2.76 2.15
C LEU A 96 16.28 -2.62 3.29
N ASN A 97 17.58 -2.66 2.98
CA ASN A 97 18.63 -2.39 3.95
C ASN A 97 18.54 -0.97 4.53
N ALA A 98 18.14 0.03 3.74
CA ALA A 98 17.95 1.40 4.22
C ALA A 98 16.74 1.57 5.15
N VAL A 99 15.64 0.87 4.91
CA VAL A 99 14.42 1.00 5.73
C VAL A 99 14.38 0.06 6.94
N GLN A 100 15.10 -1.06 6.88
CA GLN A 100 15.09 -2.06 7.96
C GLN A 100 15.43 -1.51 9.35
N PRO A 101 16.43 -0.61 9.52
CA PRO A 101 16.76 -0.03 10.81
C PRO A 101 15.67 0.90 11.38
N LEU A 102 14.83 1.47 10.51
CA LEU A 102 13.78 2.42 10.89
C LEU A 102 12.60 1.72 11.58
N LEU A 103 12.36 0.45 11.25
CA LEU A 103 11.24 -0.30 11.76
C LEU A 103 11.51 -0.79 13.19
N LYS A 104 10.53 -0.59 14.09
CA LYS A 104 10.54 -1.13 15.46
C LYS A 104 10.56 -2.66 15.44
N GLU A 105 10.99 -3.30 16.54
CA GLU A 105 10.96 -4.77 16.67
C GLU A 105 9.54 -5.37 16.56
N THR A 106 8.53 -4.60 16.95
CA THR A 106 7.11 -4.97 16.81
C THR A 106 6.49 -4.50 15.48
N GLY A 107 7.29 -3.88 14.63
CA GLY A 107 6.82 -3.20 13.43
C GLY A 107 6.58 -4.14 12.24
N SER A 108 5.76 -3.64 11.33
CA SER A 108 5.32 -4.32 10.11
C SER A 108 5.69 -3.54 8.85
N ILE A 109 5.98 -4.26 7.77
CA ILE A 109 6.22 -3.67 6.46
C ILE A 109 5.31 -4.28 5.41
N TYR A 110 4.69 -3.43 4.57
CA TYR A 110 3.98 -3.83 3.37
C TYR A 110 4.68 -3.27 2.14
N VAL A 111 4.90 -4.11 1.14
CA VAL A 111 5.59 -3.73 -0.10
C VAL A 111 4.68 -4.01 -1.29
N CYS A 112 4.25 -2.94 -1.95
CA CYS A 112 3.44 -3.02 -3.17
C CYS A 112 4.32 -3.37 -4.38
N CYS A 113 3.81 -4.19 -5.31
CA CYS A 113 4.51 -4.55 -6.52
C CYS A 113 3.56 -5.11 -7.59
N ASP A 114 4.00 -5.12 -8.83
CA ASP A 114 3.36 -5.88 -9.88
C ASP A 114 3.76 -7.37 -9.81
N TRP A 115 3.09 -8.22 -10.60
CA TRP A 115 3.30 -9.66 -10.57
C TRP A 115 4.74 -10.09 -10.96
N GLU A 116 5.41 -9.37 -11.88
CA GLU A 116 6.79 -9.70 -12.29
C GLU A 116 7.78 -9.32 -11.18
N SER A 117 7.70 -8.09 -10.67
CA SER A 117 8.54 -7.61 -9.57
C SER A 117 8.31 -8.39 -8.27
N SER A 118 7.11 -8.95 -8.09
CA SER A 118 6.71 -9.73 -6.92
C SER A 118 7.63 -10.92 -6.66
N LEU A 119 8.13 -11.57 -7.71
CA LEU A 119 9.03 -12.73 -7.59
C LEU A 119 10.36 -12.35 -6.92
N ILE A 120 10.89 -11.20 -7.28
CA ILE A 120 12.17 -10.69 -6.72
C ILE A 120 11.94 -10.11 -5.34
N ILE A 121 10.94 -9.23 -5.20
CA ILE A 121 10.63 -8.54 -3.93
C ILE A 121 10.36 -9.55 -2.82
N GLY A 122 9.51 -10.56 -3.06
CA GLY A 122 9.18 -11.54 -2.03
C GLY A 122 10.38 -12.33 -1.53
N ARG A 123 11.31 -12.68 -2.43
CA ARG A 123 12.54 -13.39 -2.08
C ARG A 123 13.49 -12.50 -1.29
N VAL A 124 13.78 -11.29 -1.78
CA VAL A 124 14.72 -10.38 -1.12
C VAL A 124 14.15 -9.86 0.21
N LEU A 125 12.83 -9.63 0.31
CA LEU A 125 12.19 -9.25 1.56
C LEU A 125 12.43 -10.28 2.66
N GLY A 126 12.46 -11.57 2.32
CA GLY A 126 12.75 -12.66 3.24
C GLY A 126 14.18 -12.68 3.79
N GLU A 127 15.13 -11.95 3.18
CA GLU A 127 16.49 -11.80 3.70
C GLU A 127 16.54 -10.82 4.90
N PHE A 128 15.60 -9.90 5.01
CA PHE A 128 15.56 -8.83 6.02
C PHE A 128 14.47 -8.97 7.07
N PHE A 129 13.35 -9.61 6.70
CA PHE A 129 12.12 -9.66 7.48
C PHE A 129 11.49 -11.04 7.46
N LYS A 130 10.62 -11.30 8.43
CA LYS A 130 9.79 -12.51 8.45
C LYS A 130 8.58 -12.31 7.56
N VAL A 131 8.60 -12.87 6.36
CA VAL A 131 7.46 -12.81 5.43
C VAL A 131 6.27 -13.55 6.04
N ARG A 132 5.13 -12.88 6.13
CA ARG A 132 3.89 -13.40 6.71
C ARG A 132 2.88 -13.80 5.65
N ASN A 133 2.71 -12.96 4.62
CA ASN A 133 1.73 -13.22 3.59
C ASN A 133 2.05 -12.46 2.30
N ARG A 134 1.49 -12.94 1.20
CA ARG A 134 1.33 -12.19 -0.04
C ARG A 134 -0.15 -11.93 -0.23
N ILE A 135 -0.53 -10.67 -0.29
CA ILE A 135 -1.88 -10.21 -0.57
C ILE A 135 -1.95 -9.92 -2.06
N THR A 136 -2.92 -10.50 -2.75
CA THR A 136 -3.19 -10.21 -4.15
C THR A 136 -4.39 -9.29 -4.24
N TRP A 137 -4.17 -8.07 -4.73
CA TRP A 137 -5.21 -7.07 -4.95
C TRP A 137 -5.67 -7.11 -6.40
N GLN A 138 -6.95 -7.36 -6.61
CA GLN A 138 -7.57 -7.32 -7.92
C GLN A 138 -7.66 -5.89 -8.45
N ARG A 139 -7.08 -5.66 -9.62
CA ARG A 139 -7.14 -4.38 -10.36
C ARG A 139 -7.87 -4.56 -11.66
N GLU A 140 -8.96 -3.85 -11.84
CA GLU A 140 -9.74 -3.93 -13.08
C GLU A 140 -9.25 -2.98 -14.19
N LYS A 141 -8.12 -2.28 -14.02
CA LYS A 141 -7.53 -1.44 -15.07
C LYS A 141 -6.57 -2.22 -15.96
N GLY A 142 -6.71 -2.03 -17.23
CA GLY A 142 -5.78 -2.51 -18.24
C GLY A 142 -6.52 -2.86 -19.52
N ARG A 143 -5.88 -2.61 -20.65
CA ARG A 143 -6.33 -3.11 -21.95
C ARG A 143 -6.07 -4.60 -22.02
N GLY A 144 -6.93 -5.34 -22.69
CA GLY A 144 -6.73 -6.76 -22.93
C GLY A 144 -5.43 -7.00 -23.70
N ALA A 145 -4.72 -8.07 -23.37
CA ALA A 145 -3.60 -8.55 -24.17
C ALA A 145 -4.12 -9.42 -25.32
N LYS A 146 -3.50 -9.32 -26.49
CA LYS A 146 -3.91 -10.11 -27.67
C LYS A 146 -3.35 -11.54 -27.66
N ALA A 147 -2.20 -11.74 -27.00
CA ALA A 147 -1.44 -12.99 -27.01
C ALA A 147 -1.15 -13.55 -25.61
N ASN A 148 -1.74 -12.96 -24.57
CA ASN A 148 -1.54 -13.37 -23.18
C ASN A 148 -2.76 -12.96 -22.34
N TRP A 149 -2.80 -13.40 -21.08
CA TRP A 149 -3.82 -13.01 -20.13
C TRP A 149 -3.68 -11.54 -19.73
N LYS A 150 -4.80 -10.82 -19.63
CA LYS A 150 -4.81 -9.45 -19.11
C LYS A 150 -4.29 -9.43 -17.67
N ASN A 151 -3.29 -8.58 -17.41
CA ASN A 151 -2.86 -8.34 -16.04
C ASN A 151 -3.96 -7.58 -15.26
N GLY A 152 -4.56 -8.23 -14.29
CA GLY A 152 -5.68 -7.73 -13.49
C GLY A 152 -5.37 -7.68 -12.00
N LEU A 153 -4.09 -7.76 -11.60
CA LEU A 153 -3.71 -7.79 -10.18
C LEU A 153 -2.44 -6.98 -9.87
N GLU A 154 -2.29 -6.63 -8.61
CA GLU A 154 -1.03 -6.25 -7.96
C GLU A 154 -0.86 -7.08 -6.70
N ASP A 155 0.39 -7.29 -6.30
CA ASP A 155 0.72 -7.97 -5.05
C ASP A 155 1.16 -6.96 -3.98
N ILE A 156 0.89 -7.30 -2.72
CA ILE A 156 1.36 -6.57 -1.55
C ILE A 156 1.97 -7.61 -0.61
N TRP A 157 3.28 -7.56 -0.44
CA TRP A 157 3.97 -8.44 0.48
C TRP A 157 3.87 -7.90 1.90
N PHE A 158 3.41 -8.73 2.82
CA PHE A 158 3.35 -8.45 4.25
C PHE A 158 4.47 -9.16 4.98
N ALA A 159 5.29 -8.42 5.69
CA ALA A 159 6.35 -8.96 6.52
C ALA A 159 6.49 -8.18 7.85
N THR A 160 7.16 -8.79 8.83
CA THR A 160 7.34 -8.24 10.17
C THR A 160 8.79 -8.32 10.60
N LYS A 161 9.22 -7.41 11.48
CA LYS A 161 10.57 -7.42 12.03
C LYS A 161 10.83 -8.66 12.88
N SER A 162 9.85 -9.02 13.74
CA SER A 162 9.92 -10.17 14.65
C SER A 162 8.61 -10.95 14.65
N ASP A 163 8.50 -11.98 15.52
CA ASP A 163 7.26 -12.72 15.74
C ASP A 163 6.28 -11.99 16.67
N ASN A 164 6.76 -11.00 17.41
CA ASN A 164 5.93 -10.12 18.24
C ASN A 164 5.60 -8.86 17.43
N TYR A 165 4.44 -8.82 16.78
CA TYR A 165 4.01 -7.71 15.93
C TYR A 165 2.54 -7.37 16.15
N THR A 166 2.19 -6.14 15.81
CA THR A 166 0.81 -5.65 15.89
C THR A 166 0.01 -6.15 14.69
N PHE A 167 -1.14 -6.82 14.97
CA PHE A 167 -2.13 -7.15 13.97
C PHE A 167 -3.55 -7.07 14.56
N ASN A 168 -4.25 -6.00 14.25
CA ASN A 168 -5.59 -5.69 14.77
C ASN A 168 -6.68 -6.37 13.92
N LEU A 169 -6.85 -7.69 14.10
CA LEU A 169 -7.80 -8.49 13.31
C LEU A 169 -9.21 -7.93 13.37
N GLU A 170 -9.68 -7.48 14.55
CA GLU A 170 -11.04 -6.97 14.74
C GLU A 170 -11.31 -5.73 13.86
N ALA A 171 -10.33 -4.85 13.70
CA ALA A 171 -10.46 -3.62 12.91
C ALA A 171 -10.61 -3.88 11.40
N VAL A 172 -10.21 -5.06 10.93
CA VAL A 172 -10.21 -5.40 9.50
C VAL A 172 -11.13 -6.55 9.14
N LYS A 173 -11.95 -7.05 10.08
CA LYS A 173 -12.97 -8.06 9.79
C LYS A 173 -13.91 -7.61 8.68
N VAL A 174 -14.33 -8.55 7.88
CA VAL A 174 -15.23 -8.32 6.73
C VAL A 174 -16.58 -8.99 7.00
N ARG A 175 -17.65 -8.20 6.90
CA ARG A 175 -19.02 -8.71 7.01
C ARG A 175 -19.41 -9.41 5.73
N LYS A 176 -19.68 -10.72 5.81
CA LYS A 176 -20.10 -11.54 4.68
C LYS A 176 -21.49 -12.13 4.91
N LYS A 177 -22.29 -12.21 3.83
CA LYS A 177 -23.57 -12.90 3.85
C LYS A 177 -23.33 -14.40 4.03
N VAL A 178 -24.10 -15.01 4.93
CA VAL A 178 -24.00 -16.45 5.22
C VAL A 178 -24.83 -17.21 4.18
N ILE A 179 -24.18 -18.08 3.42
CA ILE A 179 -24.82 -18.92 2.41
C ILE A 179 -25.35 -20.20 3.04
N ALA A 180 -24.57 -20.81 3.94
CA ALA A 180 -24.94 -22.02 4.67
C ALA A 180 -24.92 -21.74 6.19
N PRO A 181 -26.07 -21.41 6.80
CA PRO A 181 -26.14 -21.05 8.21
C PRO A 181 -26.09 -22.29 9.10
N TYR A 182 -24.95 -22.58 9.70
CA TYR A 182 -24.82 -23.63 10.71
C TYR A 182 -25.42 -23.20 12.04
N ARG A 183 -26.08 -24.14 12.71
CA ARG A 183 -26.62 -23.99 14.06
C ARG A 183 -25.99 -25.05 14.96
N VAL A 184 -25.74 -24.69 16.21
CA VAL A 184 -25.38 -25.61 17.29
C VAL A 184 -26.41 -25.43 18.38
N ASP A 185 -27.06 -26.50 18.81
CA ASP A 185 -28.13 -26.49 19.81
C ASP A 185 -29.27 -25.49 19.48
N GLY A 186 -29.62 -25.39 18.20
CA GLY A 186 -30.67 -24.50 17.70
C GLY A 186 -30.28 -23.03 17.57
N LYS A 187 -29.10 -22.64 18.05
CA LYS A 187 -28.58 -21.24 17.98
C LYS A 187 -27.60 -21.03 16.81
N PRO A 188 -27.54 -19.83 16.26
CA PRO A 188 -26.49 -19.47 15.27
C PRO A 188 -25.12 -19.75 15.87
N LYS A 189 -24.24 -20.45 15.10
CA LYS A 189 -22.89 -20.77 15.55
C LYS A 189 -21.97 -19.54 15.55
N ASP A 190 -21.95 -18.80 14.44
CA ASP A 190 -20.99 -17.72 14.18
C ASP A 190 -21.59 -16.63 13.26
N TRP A 191 -22.90 -16.46 13.27
CA TRP A 191 -23.61 -15.50 12.44
C TRP A 191 -24.77 -14.84 13.19
N ILE A 192 -25.13 -13.66 12.71
CA ILE A 192 -26.26 -12.87 13.22
C ILE A 192 -27.37 -12.78 12.17
N GLU A 193 -28.61 -12.76 12.61
CA GLU A 193 -29.76 -12.48 11.77
C GLU A 193 -30.12 -11.00 11.83
N THR A 194 -30.33 -10.39 10.70
CA THR A 194 -30.72 -8.99 10.56
C THR A 194 -31.90 -8.90 9.59
N ASP A 195 -32.58 -7.75 9.55
CA ASP A 195 -33.67 -7.49 8.59
C ASP A 195 -33.24 -7.69 7.11
N LYS A 196 -31.94 -7.57 6.84
CA LYS A 196 -31.35 -7.72 5.50
C LYS A 196 -30.79 -9.14 5.23
N GLY A 197 -30.94 -10.07 6.20
CA GLY A 197 -30.48 -11.45 6.08
C GLY A 197 -29.47 -11.87 7.14
N LYS A 198 -28.81 -12.99 6.88
CA LYS A 198 -27.86 -13.62 7.80
C LYS A 198 -26.44 -13.23 7.42
N TYR A 199 -25.67 -12.71 8.38
CA TYR A 199 -24.31 -12.22 8.18
C TYR A 199 -23.39 -12.72 9.28
N ARG A 200 -22.10 -12.80 8.94
CA ARG A 200 -21.02 -13.01 9.92
C ARG A 200 -19.85 -12.10 9.63
N ASP A 201 -19.15 -11.71 10.66
CA ASP A 201 -17.88 -11.03 10.55
C ASP A 201 -16.76 -12.08 10.50
N THR A 202 -15.99 -12.09 9.44
CA THR A 202 -14.97 -13.09 9.17
C THR A 202 -13.60 -12.45 8.94
N CYS A 203 -12.54 -13.20 9.20
CA CYS A 203 -11.20 -12.77 8.88
C CYS A 203 -11.08 -12.42 7.39
N PRO A 204 -10.42 -11.31 7.03
CA PRO A 204 -10.16 -10.99 5.64
C PRO A 204 -9.23 -12.04 5.02
N SER A 205 -9.47 -12.37 3.74
CA SER A 205 -8.53 -13.19 2.98
C SER A 205 -7.36 -12.33 2.47
N ASN A 206 -6.34 -12.99 1.97
CA ASN A 206 -5.24 -12.34 1.26
C ASN A 206 -5.53 -12.11 -0.24
N PHE A 207 -6.77 -12.32 -0.67
CA PHE A 207 -7.26 -11.92 -1.99
C PHE A 207 -8.29 -10.81 -1.82
N TRP A 208 -7.97 -9.62 -2.35
CA TRP A 208 -8.78 -8.41 -2.20
C TRP A 208 -9.42 -8.02 -3.53
N ASP A 209 -10.71 -8.26 -3.63
CA ASP A 209 -11.56 -7.95 -4.78
C ASP A 209 -12.57 -6.82 -4.48
N ASP A 210 -12.54 -6.31 -3.25
CA ASP A 210 -13.48 -5.31 -2.72
C ASP A 210 -12.93 -3.87 -2.75
N ILE A 211 -11.72 -3.67 -3.30
CA ILE A 211 -11.06 -2.37 -3.36
C ILE A 211 -10.80 -1.99 -4.83
N THR A 212 -11.52 -0.99 -5.30
CA THR A 212 -11.28 -0.44 -6.64
C THR A 212 -10.10 0.53 -6.66
N ILE A 213 -9.46 0.63 -7.82
CA ILE A 213 -8.50 1.72 -8.06
C ILE A 213 -9.25 3.04 -8.21
N PRO A 214 -8.66 4.16 -7.76
CA PRO A 214 -9.24 5.47 -7.96
C PRO A 214 -9.50 5.76 -9.43
N PHE A 215 -10.67 6.31 -9.73
CA PHE A 215 -11.03 6.72 -11.08
C PHE A 215 -11.79 8.06 -11.05
N TRP A 216 -11.92 8.71 -12.18
CA TRP A 216 -12.33 10.09 -12.35
C TRP A 216 -13.61 10.53 -11.60
N SER A 217 -14.52 9.62 -11.25
CA SER A 217 -15.75 9.94 -10.50
C SER A 217 -15.60 9.79 -8.98
N MET A 218 -14.45 9.32 -8.48
CA MET A 218 -14.16 9.21 -7.04
C MET A 218 -13.50 10.48 -6.52
N ALA A 219 -13.87 10.88 -5.29
CA ALA A 219 -13.37 12.11 -4.67
C ALA A 219 -11.86 12.07 -4.39
N GLU A 220 -11.32 10.89 -4.13
CA GLU A 220 -9.89 10.66 -3.88
C GLU A 220 -9.02 10.68 -5.15
N ASN A 221 -9.62 10.63 -6.34
CA ASN A 221 -8.86 10.47 -7.58
C ASN A 221 -8.00 11.70 -7.88
N THR A 222 -6.73 11.47 -8.19
CA THR A 222 -5.78 12.48 -8.64
C THR A 222 -5.33 12.20 -10.08
N ALA A 223 -4.56 13.11 -10.66
CA ALA A 223 -3.94 12.90 -11.96
C ALA A 223 -2.77 11.89 -11.93
N HIS A 224 -2.35 11.42 -10.74
CA HIS A 224 -1.23 10.50 -10.60
C HIS A 224 -1.59 9.09 -11.15
N PRO A 225 -0.86 8.56 -12.13
CA PRO A 225 -1.27 7.36 -12.86
C PRO A 225 -1.17 6.05 -12.07
N THR A 226 -0.44 6.06 -10.96
CA THR A 226 -0.23 4.88 -10.09
C THR A 226 -0.72 5.10 -8.66
N GLN A 227 -1.66 6.03 -8.48
CA GLN A 227 -2.25 6.29 -7.18
C GLN A 227 -2.82 5.01 -6.56
N LYS A 228 -2.51 4.78 -5.28
CA LYS A 228 -3.15 3.75 -4.46
C LYS A 228 -4.48 4.27 -3.89
N SER A 229 -5.45 3.38 -3.71
CA SER A 229 -6.73 3.71 -3.08
C SER A 229 -6.55 4.03 -1.60
N GLU A 230 -7.23 5.07 -1.11
CA GLU A 230 -7.29 5.39 0.32
C GLU A 230 -7.80 4.20 1.14
N LYS A 231 -8.81 3.48 0.64
CA LYS A 231 -9.36 2.27 1.30
C LYS A 231 -8.29 1.19 1.46
N LEU A 232 -7.39 1.02 0.48
CA LEU A 232 -6.30 0.06 0.57
C LEU A 232 -5.33 0.45 1.67
N ILE A 233 -4.87 1.69 1.67
CA ILE A 233 -3.91 2.20 2.66
C ILE A 233 -4.51 2.17 4.07
N ALA A 234 -5.77 2.63 4.24
CA ALA A 234 -6.47 2.57 5.50
C ALA A 234 -6.56 1.15 6.07
N LYS A 235 -6.84 0.15 5.23
CA LYS A 235 -6.90 -1.26 5.64
C LYS A 235 -5.56 -1.76 6.18
N LEU A 236 -4.44 -1.35 5.56
CA LEU A 236 -3.09 -1.70 6.04
C LEU A 236 -2.76 -1.02 7.36
N ILE A 237 -3.09 0.27 7.50
CA ILE A 237 -2.89 1.05 8.73
C ILE A 237 -3.69 0.43 9.87
N LEU A 238 -5.00 0.23 9.68
CA LEU A 238 -5.87 -0.37 10.70
C LEU A 238 -5.41 -1.75 11.14
N ALA A 239 -4.85 -2.54 10.23
CA ALA A 239 -4.36 -3.88 10.55
C ALA A 239 -3.10 -3.85 11.40
N SER A 240 -2.16 -2.93 11.15
CA SER A 240 -0.77 -3.10 11.61
C SER A 240 -0.18 -1.86 12.29
N SER A 241 -1.02 -0.95 12.78
CA SER A 241 -0.60 0.15 13.66
C SER A 241 -1.55 0.32 14.83
N CYS A 242 -1.09 0.99 15.88
CA CYS A 242 -1.90 1.48 17.00
C CYS A 242 -2.12 2.98 16.84
N GLU A 243 -3.22 3.50 17.45
CA GLU A 243 -3.46 4.94 17.60
C GLU A 243 -2.45 5.56 18.59
#